data_86880cb07f8c72f25b99ccfe5538db9d
#
_entry.id   86880cb07f8c72f25b99ccfe5538db9d
#
_cell.length_a   1.000
_cell.length_b   1.000
_cell.length_c   1.000
_cell.angle_alpha   90.00
_cell.angle_beta   90.00
_cell.angle_gamma   90.00
#
_symmetry.space_group_name_H-M   'P 1'
#
loop_
_entity.id
_entity.type
_entity.pdbx_description
1 polymer ?
#
loop_
_entity_poly.entity_id
_entity_poly.type
_entity_poly.pdbx_seq_one_letter_code
_entity_poly.pdbx_strand_id
1 'polypeptide(L)'
;VDGLGPLLSAELVRRAGGEEVPPAQAVSALHSLAADPSVSEGAMTEGARAAARAEKAAVLRRELLGPLEKRLTLLENQLADVTRAEEGLELAAAERTEADILMAYSHGVPAGAATVTLPDLSGAGEVSIALDPLLSAVQNAEKRYARARRREDIYERLAERKPRLRAEYAEAQA
;
A
#
# COMPACT_ATOMS: atom_id res chain seq x y z
N VAL A 1 -22.22 35.95 -10.34
CA VAL A 1 -22.20 35.54 -8.93
C VAL A 1 -21.01 34.62 -8.65
N ASP A 2 -20.11 34.54 -9.63
CA ASP A 2 -18.87 33.75 -9.50
C ASP A 2 -17.97 34.38 -8.44
N GLY A 3 -17.58 33.59 -7.43
CA GLY A 3 -16.74 34.02 -6.32
C GLY A 3 -17.43 34.11 -4.96
N LEU A 4 -18.75 34.05 -4.93
CA LEU A 4 -19.51 33.90 -3.68
C LEU A 4 -19.73 32.39 -3.41
N GLY A 5 -19.55 31.96 -2.16
CA GLY A 5 -19.90 30.58 -1.80
C GLY A 5 -21.40 30.31 -1.96
N PRO A 6 -21.83 29.04 -2.08
CA PRO A 6 -23.21 28.67 -2.42
C PRO A 6 -24.27 29.23 -1.46
N LEU A 7 -23.95 29.40 -0.17
CA LEU A 7 -24.85 30.00 0.81
C LEU A 7 -25.04 31.50 0.63
N LEU A 8 -23.96 32.23 0.35
CA LEU A 8 -24.01 33.66 0.10
C LEU A 8 -24.67 33.98 -1.24
N SER A 9 -24.48 33.14 -2.25
CA SER A 9 -25.18 33.25 -3.53
C SER A 9 -26.69 33.04 -3.37
N ALA A 10 -27.11 32.04 -2.59
CA ALA A 10 -28.51 31.80 -2.30
C ALA A 10 -29.16 32.94 -1.49
N GLU A 11 -28.44 33.52 -0.51
CA GLU A 11 -28.89 34.68 0.24
C GLU A 11 -29.01 35.94 -0.62
N LEU A 12 -28.10 36.12 -1.57
CA LEU A 12 -28.17 37.22 -2.55
C LEU A 12 -29.45 37.14 -3.39
N VAL A 13 -29.74 35.94 -3.96
CA VAL A 13 -30.95 35.69 -4.76
C VAL A 13 -32.20 35.95 -3.94
N ARG A 14 -32.23 35.51 -2.68
CA ARG A 14 -33.36 35.75 -1.77
C ARG A 14 -33.55 37.24 -1.50
N ARG A 15 -32.50 38.02 -1.19
CA ARG A 15 -32.55 39.45 -0.93
C ARG A 15 -32.92 40.26 -2.16
N ALA A 16 -32.54 39.74 -3.35
CA ALA A 16 -32.90 40.34 -4.63
C ALA A 16 -34.35 40.06 -5.06
N GLY A 17 -35.07 39.15 -4.40
CA GLY A 17 -36.46 38.83 -4.70
C GLY A 17 -36.69 37.74 -5.74
N GLY A 18 -35.63 36.97 -6.08
CA GLY A 18 -35.69 35.85 -7.03
C GLY A 18 -34.53 35.81 -7.99
N GLU A 19 -34.56 34.91 -8.96
CA GLU A 19 -33.51 34.72 -9.97
C GLU A 19 -33.59 35.75 -11.13
N GLU A 20 -34.81 36.18 -11.47
CA GLU A 20 -35.05 37.19 -12.52
C GLU A 20 -35.38 38.54 -11.90
N VAL A 21 -34.37 39.35 -11.58
CA VAL A 21 -34.55 40.68 -10.97
C VAL A 21 -33.87 41.79 -11.82
N PRO A 22 -34.48 43.02 -11.79
CA PRO A 22 -33.83 44.15 -12.42
C PRO A 22 -32.45 44.48 -11.83
N PRO A 23 -31.49 44.97 -12.62
CA PRO A 23 -30.12 45.22 -12.18
C PRO A 23 -30.02 46.10 -10.93
N ALA A 24 -30.91 47.06 -10.76
CA ALA A 24 -30.96 47.96 -9.60
C ALA A 24 -31.26 47.23 -8.29
N GLN A 25 -32.15 46.24 -8.32
CA GLN A 25 -32.48 45.40 -7.14
C GLN A 25 -31.35 44.43 -6.81
N ALA A 26 -30.68 43.87 -7.82
CA ALA A 26 -29.53 43.02 -7.64
C ALA A 26 -28.35 43.79 -6.97
N VAL A 27 -28.11 45.04 -7.37
CA VAL A 27 -27.08 45.90 -6.75
C VAL A 27 -27.46 46.23 -5.32
N SER A 28 -28.73 46.54 -5.05
CA SER A 28 -29.21 46.81 -3.66
C SER A 28 -29.06 45.57 -2.76
N ALA A 29 -29.37 44.38 -3.29
CA ALA A 29 -29.18 43.11 -2.57
C ALA A 29 -27.71 42.82 -2.28
N LEU A 30 -26.79 43.14 -3.23
CA LEU A 30 -25.34 43.04 -3.00
C LEU A 30 -24.85 43.96 -1.89
N HIS A 31 -25.30 45.22 -1.87
CA HIS A 31 -24.95 46.16 -0.79
C HIS A 31 -25.47 45.67 0.55
N SER A 32 -26.71 45.15 0.61
CA SER A 32 -27.28 44.57 1.82
C SER A 32 -26.50 43.34 2.31
N LEU A 33 -26.04 42.46 1.38
CA LEU A 33 -25.24 41.32 1.73
C LEU A 33 -23.82 41.70 2.19
N ALA A 34 -23.24 42.73 1.61
CA ALA A 34 -21.93 43.26 2.03
C ALA A 34 -21.99 43.93 3.43
N ALA A 35 -23.11 44.55 3.78
CA ALA A 35 -23.32 45.17 5.07
C ALA A 35 -23.63 44.16 6.19
N ASP A 36 -24.33 43.09 5.85
CA ASP A 36 -24.67 41.98 6.75
C ASP A 36 -24.56 40.65 5.97
N PRO A 37 -23.42 39.97 6.02
CA PRO A 37 -23.19 38.69 5.33
C PRO A 37 -23.90 37.50 5.95
N SER A 38 -24.77 37.72 6.97
CA SER A 38 -25.54 36.64 7.55
C SER A 38 -26.49 35.98 6.56
N VAL A 39 -26.62 34.68 6.65
CA VAL A 39 -27.48 33.86 5.81
C VAL A 39 -28.71 33.46 6.60
N SER A 40 -29.92 33.87 6.17
CA SER A 40 -31.15 33.49 6.83
C SER A 40 -31.52 32.02 6.52
N GLU A 41 -32.23 31.35 7.42
CA GLU A 41 -32.69 29.97 7.23
C GLU A 41 -33.49 29.75 5.92
N GLY A 42 -34.19 30.77 5.44
CA GLY A 42 -34.96 30.73 4.20
C GLY A 42 -34.11 30.84 2.92
N ALA A 43 -32.83 31.24 3.03
CA ALA A 43 -31.92 31.37 1.88
C ALA A 43 -31.31 30.03 1.43
N MET A 44 -31.42 28.99 2.22
CA MET A 44 -30.91 27.68 1.85
C MET A 44 -31.80 27.03 0.79
N THR A 45 -31.41 27.16 -0.46
CA THR A 45 -32.04 26.42 -1.57
C THR A 45 -31.86 24.91 -1.39
N GLU A 46 -32.72 24.12 -2.02
CA GLU A 46 -32.62 22.65 -2.02
C GLU A 46 -31.22 22.19 -2.46
N GLY A 47 -30.63 22.85 -3.44
CA GLY A 47 -29.27 22.60 -3.92
C GLY A 47 -28.20 22.89 -2.86
N ALA A 48 -28.30 23.97 -2.11
CA ALA A 48 -27.37 24.31 -1.02
C ALA A 48 -27.49 23.31 0.15
N ARG A 49 -28.71 22.87 0.46
CA ARG A 49 -28.95 21.81 1.47
C ARG A 49 -28.36 20.47 1.03
N ALA A 50 -28.54 20.11 -0.25
CA ALA A 50 -27.97 18.88 -0.81
C ALA A 50 -26.44 18.92 -0.80
N ALA A 51 -25.81 20.05 -1.17
CA ALA A 51 -24.36 20.23 -1.12
C ALA A 51 -23.83 20.12 0.32
N ALA A 52 -24.47 20.77 1.29
CA ALA A 52 -24.08 20.69 2.69
C ALA A 52 -24.21 19.26 3.28
N ARG A 53 -25.26 18.52 2.89
CA ARG A 53 -25.42 17.10 3.26
C ARG A 53 -24.33 16.24 2.65
N ALA A 54 -24.01 16.44 1.37
CA ALA A 54 -22.96 15.71 0.67
C ALA A 54 -21.57 15.94 1.30
N GLU A 55 -21.25 17.19 1.63
CA GLU A 55 -20.02 17.56 2.31
C GLU A 55 -19.92 16.91 3.70
N LYS A 56 -20.97 17.00 4.51
CA LYS A 56 -21.05 16.33 5.81
C LYS A 56 -20.90 14.82 5.68
N ALA A 57 -21.55 14.21 4.71
CA ALA A 57 -21.43 12.78 4.44
C ALA A 57 -20.01 12.40 4.01
N ALA A 58 -19.33 13.23 3.21
CA ALA A 58 -17.94 13.02 2.80
C ALA A 58 -16.97 13.09 3.98
N VAL A 59 -17.17 14.07 4.88
CA VAL A 59 -16.37 14.20 6.12
C VAL A 59 -16.57 12.96 7.01
N LEU A 60 -17.82 12.58 7.29
CA LEU A 60 -18.14 11.40 8.09
C LEU A 60 -17.58 10.13 7.47
N ARG A 61 -17.70 9.98 6.16
CA ARG A 61 -17.12 8.84 5.43
C ARG A 61 -15.62 8.77 5.62
N ARG A 62 -14.92 9.89 5.47
CA ARG A 62 -13.46 9.98 5.67
C ARG A 62 -13.05 9.65 7.09
N GLU A 63 -13.79 10.14 8.09
CA GLU A 63 -13.51 9.89 9.51
C GLU A 63 -13.76 8.44 9.92
N LEU A 64 -14.83 7.82 9.39
CA LEU A 64 -15.22 6.46 9.75
C LEU A 64 -14.47 5.39 8.92
N LEU A 65 -14.34 5.61 7.61
CA LEU A 65 -13.70 4.61 6.71
C LEU A 65 -12.19 4.76 6.61
N GLY A 66 -11.64 5.97 6.81
CA GLY A 66 -10.20 6.20 6.70
C GLY A 66 -9.35 5.30 7.61
N PRO A 67 -9.71 5.06 8.88
CA PRO A 67 -9.00 4.12 9.74
C PRO A 67 -9.10 2.66 9.27
N LEU A 68 -10.26 2.26 8.73
CA LEU A 68 -10.47 0.91 8.19
C LEU A 68 -9.66 0.67 6.92
N GLU A 69 -9.64 1.62 5.99
CA GLU A 69 -8.83 1.56 4.77
C GLU A 69 -7.34 1.44 5.09
N LYS A 70 -6.85 2.20 6.07
CA LYS A 70 -5.46 2.09 6.55
C LYS A 70 -5.17 0.73 7.15
N ARG A 71 -6.12 0.18 7.93
CA ARG A 71 -5.97 -1.16 8.52
C ARG A 71 -5.93 -2.25 7.45
N LEU A 72 -6.83 -2.18 6.46
CA LEU A 72 -6.83 -3.10 5.31
C LEU A 72 -5.51 -3.06 4.56
N THR A 73 -5.01 -1.88 4.21
CA THR A 73 -3.71 -1.72 3.54
C THR A 73 -2.56 -2.31 4.36
N LEU A 74 -2.59 -2.13 5.69
CA LEU A 74 -1.58 -2.73 6.57
C LEU A 74 -1.63 -4.26 6.55
N LEU A 75 -2.82 -4.85 6.62
CA LEU A 75 -3.01 -6.30 6.58
C LEU A 75 -2.63 -6.89 5.22
N GLU A 76 -2.95 -6.21 4.12
CA GLU A 76 -2.52 -6.58 2.77
C GLU A 76 -1.00 -6.61 2.64
N ASN A 77 -0.31 -5.59 3.14
CA ASN A 77 1.15 -5.55 3.14
C ASN A 77 1.75 -6.70 3.98
N GLN A 78 1.18 -6.98 5.14
CA GLN A 78 1.63 -8.10 5.98
C GLN A 78 1.40 -9.46 5.33
N LEU A 79 0.29 -9.66 4.62
CA LEU A 79 0.03 -10.88 3.84
C LEU A 79 0.98 -11.00 2.64
N ALA A 80 1.29 -9.90 1.96
CA ALA A 80 2.28 -9.86 0.89
C ALA A 80 3.70 -10.21 1.40
N ASP A 81 4.06 -9.81 2.64
CA ASP A 81 5.31 -10.21 3.28
C ASP A 81 5.39 -11.72 3.48
N VAL A 82 4.28 -12.35 3.91
CA VAL A 82 4.20 -13.81 4.04
C VAL A 82 4.39 -14.49 2.68
N THR A 83 3.72 -14.02 1.63
CA THR A 83 3.85 -14.57 0.27
C THR A 83 5.30 -14.47 -0.23
N ARG A 84 5.96 -13.32 -0.02
CA ARG A 84 7.39 -13.17 -0.38
C ARG A 84 8.31 -14.11 0.41
N ALA A 85 7.96 -14.41 1.66
CA ALA A 85 8.72 -15.37 2.45
C ALA A 85 8.50 -16.82 1.97
N GLU A 86 7.29 -17.16 1.49
CA GLU A 86 6.99 -18.45 0.85
C GLU A 86 7.82 -18.65 -0.44
N GLU A 87 7.87 -17.64 -1.30
CA GLU A 87 8.74 -17.62 -2.50
C GLU A 87 10.22 -17.75 -2.11
N GLY A 88 10.60 -17.16 -0.97
CA GLY A 88 11.94 -17.26 -0.40
C GLY A 88 12.38 -18.68 -0.04
N LEU A 89 11.45 -19.60 0.25
CA LEU A 89 11.77 -21.02 0.55
C LEU A 89 12.31 -21.77 -0.66
N GLU A 90 11.77 -21.53 -1.86
CA GLU A 90 12.28 -22.15 -3.07
C GLU A 90 13.73 -21.73 -3.33
N LEU A 91 14.03 -20.44 -3.10
CA LEU A 91 15.40 -19.92 -3.19
C LEU A 91 16.30 -20.51 -2.10
N ALA A 92 15.78 -20.73 -0.89
CA ALA A 92 16.54 -21.38 0.19
C ALA A 92 16.90 -22.83 -0.15
N ALA A 93 15.96 -23.57 -0.73
CA ALA A 93 16.20 -24.92 -1.19
C ALA A 93 17.28 -24.98 -2.29
N ALA A 94 17.23 -24.07 -3.27
CA ALA A 94 18.24 -23.96 -4.31
C ALA A 94 19.62 -23.60 -3.71
N GLU A 95 19.70 -22.64 -2.81
CA GLU A 95 20.93 -22.25 -2.12
C GLU A 95 21.53 -23.41 -1.29
N ARG A 96 20.70 -24.25 -0.67
CA ARG A 96 21.17 -25.48 0.03
C ARG A 96 21.76 -26.48 -0.95
N THR A 97 21.06 -26.76 -2.05
CA THR A 97 21.52 -27.69 -3.08
C THR A 97 22.88 -27.23 -3.65
N GLU A 98 23.03 -25.96 -4.00
CA GLU A 98 24.29 -25.40 -4.45
C GLU A 98 25.40 -25.52 -3.38
N ALA A 99 25.06 -25.29 -2.10
CA ALA A 99 26.03 -25.43 -1.01
C ALA A 99 26.44 -26.88 -0.80
N ASP A 100 25.51 -27.84 -0.88
CA ASP A 100 25.80 -29.27 -0.80
C ASP A 100 26.74 -29.73 -1.91
N ILE A 101 26.51 -29.26 -3.17
CA ILE A 101 27.37 -29.53 -4.32
C ILE A 101 28.77 -28.94 -4.09
N LEU A 102 28.88 -27.68 -3.63
CA LEU A 102 30.18 -27.05 -3.34
C LEU A 102 30.94 -27.76 -2.23
N MET A 103 30.25 -28.25 -1.20
CA MET A 103 30.87 -29.02 -0.12
C MET A 103 31.40 -30.38 -0.63
N ALA A 104 30.57 -31.08 -1.40
CA ALA A 104 30.92 -32.39 -1.96
C ALA A 104 32.17 -32.33 -2.88
N TYR A 105 32.25 -31.30 -3.71
CA TYR A 105 33.31 -31.13 -4.70
C TYR A 105 34.33 -30.04 -4.37
N SER A 106 34.41 -29.62 -3.09
CA SER A 106 35.22 -28.50 -2.62
C SER A 106 36.72 -28.58 -3.04
N HIS A 107 37.26 -29.80 -3.09
CA HIS A 107 38.66 -30.04 -3.46
C HIS A 107 38.96 -29.81 -4.95
N GLY A 108 37.91 -29.87 -5.81
CA GLY A 108 38.03 -29.67 -7.26
C GLY A 108 37.80 -28.22 -7.70
N VAL A 109 37.41 -27.33 -6.79
CA VAL A 109 37.11 -25.94 -7.13
C VAL A 109 38.39 -25.09 -7.11
N PRO A 110 38.79 -24.46 -8.24
CA PRO A 110 39.96 -23.61 -8.28
C PRO A 110 39.84 -22.39 -7.37
N ALA A 111 40.91 -22.02 -6.68
CA ALA A 111 40.93 -20.79 -5.88
C ALA A 111 40.78 -19.56 -6.81
N GLY A 112 39.99 -18.59 -6.38
CA GLY A 112 39.75 -17.36 -7.15
C GLY A 112 38.78 -17.51 -8.34
N ALA A 113 38.14 -18.66 -8.51
CA ALA A 113 37.13 -18.84 -9.54
C ALA A 113 35.88 -18.01 -9.25
N ALA A 114 35.37 -17.30 -10.25
CA ALA A 114 34.11 -16.56 -10.15
C ALA A 114 32.89 -17.44 -10.44
N THR A 115 33.09 -18.60 -11.13
CA THR A 115 32.05 -19.56 -11.46
C THR A 115 32.68 -20.95 -11.55
N VAL A 116 31.94 -21.97 -11.17
CA VAL A 116 32.33 -23.37 -11.31
C VAL A 116 31.15 -24.18 -11.84
N THR A 117 31.43 -25.13 -12.73
CA THR A 117 30.43 -26.12 -13.20
C THR A 117 30.75 -27.47 -12.58
N LEU A 118 29.81 -28.02 -11.82
CA LEU A 118 29.96 -29.24 -11.03
C LEU A 118 28.82 -30.21 -11.32
N PRO A 119 29.03 -31.52 -11.19
CA PRO A 119 27.96 -32.52 -11.31
C PRO A 119 26.88 -32.27 -10.26
N ASP A 120 25.62 -32.38 -10.70
CA ASP A 120 24.48 -32.35 -9.76
C ASP A 120 24.47 -33.63 -8.92
N LEU A 121 24.28 -33.51 -7.61
CA LEU A 121 24.20 -34.62 -6.69
C LEU A 121 23.01 -35.56 -6.98
N SER A 122 21.95 -35.06 -7.63
CA SER A 122 20.82 -35.88 -8.08
C SER A 122 21.10 -36.72 -9.34
N GLY A 123 22.23 -36.48 -9.99
CA GLY A 123 22.57 -37.11 -11.28
C GLY A 123 21.86 -36.50 -12.50
N ALA A 124 21.20 -35.35 -12.34
CA ALA A 124 20.44 -34.67 -13.40
C ALA A 124 21.33 -33.87 -14.39
N GLY A 125 22.66 -33.96 -14.28
CA GLY A 125 23.59 -33.27 -15.17
C GLY A 125 24.61 -32.41 -14.40
N GLU A 126 24.90 -31.23 -14.93
CA GLU A 126 25.86 -30.30 -14.36
C GLU A 126 25.16 -29.00 -13.96
N VAL A 127 25.61 -28.42 -12.84
CA VAL A 127 25.13 -27.15 -12.30
C VAL A 127 26.25 -26.13 -12.34
N SER A 128 25.97 -24.94 -12.88
CA SER A 128 26.90 -23.81 -12.87
C SER A 128 26.60 -22.92 -11.66
N ILE A 129 27.60 -22.78 -10.79
CA ILE A 129 27.48 -22.07 -9.52
C ILE A 129 28.38 -20.84 -9.53
N ALA A 130 27.80 -19.66 -9.31
CA ALA A 130 28.57 -18.43 -9.17
C ALA A 130 29.25 -18.40 -7.81
N LEU A 131 30.50 -17.95 -7.77
CA LEU A 131 31.33 -17.91 -6.55
C LEU A 131 31.81 -16.48 -6.27
N ASP A 132 32.06 -16.21 -5.00
CA ASP A 132 32.85 -15.07 -4.57
C ASP A 132 34.34 -15.47 -4.70
N PRO A 133 35.13 -14.86 -5.61
CA PRO A 133 36.50 -15.25 -5.85
C PRO A 133 37.42 -15.04 -4.65
N LEU A 134 37.02 -14.20 -3.69
CA LEU A 134 37.77 -13.92 -2.47
C LEU A 134 37.61 -14.99 -1.40
N LEU A 135 36.65 -15.91 -1.61
CA LEU A 135 36.32 -16.97 -0.65
C LEU A 135 36.68 -18.34 -1.21
N SER A 136 37.02 -19.27 -0.32
CA SER A 136 37.18 -20.67 -0.68
C SER A 136 35.82 -21.29 -1.06
N ALA A 137 35.84 -22.47 -1.70
CA ALA A 137 34.62 -23.22 -2.02
C ALA A 137 33.76 -23.48 -0.75
N VAL A 138 34.41 -23.90 0.33
CA VAL A 138 33.76 -24.13 1.63
C VAL A 138 33.13 -22.85 2.19
N GLN A 139 33.84 -21.74 2.17
CA GLN A 139 33.32 -20.45 2.61
C GLN A 139 32.13 -19.96 1.77
N ASN A 140 32.19 -20.18 0.45
CA ASN A 140 31.06 -19.93 -0.46
C ASN A 140 29.84 -20.80 -0.10
N ALA A 141 30.04 -22.07 0.23
CA ALA A 141 28.98 -22.97 0.68
C ALA A 141 28.38 -22.51 2.02
N GLU A 142 29.22 -22.21 3.00
CA GLU A 142 28.77 -21.70 4.32
C GLU A 142 27.94 -20.43 4.20
N LYS A 143 28.34 -19.50 3.32
CA LYS A 143 27.60 -18.28 3.03
C LYS A 143 26.21 -18.56 2.43
N ARG A 144 26.09 -19.62 1.60
CA ARG A 144 24.80 -20.06 1.05
C ARG A 144 23.93 -20.71 2.12
N TYR A 145 24.47 -21.61 2.91
CA TYR A 145 23.73 -22.19 4.04
C TYR A 145 23.20 -21.12 5.00
N ALA A 146 24.02 -20.12 5.33
CA ALA A 146 23.59 -19.01 6.18
C ALA A 146 22.45 -18.20 5.57
N ARG A 147 22.46 -17.99 4.25
CA ARG A 147 21.38 -17.29 3.54
C ARG A 147 20.10 -18.14 3.50
N ALA A 148 20.23 -19.43 3.18
CA ALA A 148 19.10 -20.36 3.16
C ALA A 148 18.41 -20.43 4.55
N ARG A 149 19.18 -20.64 5.59
CA ARG A 149 18.68 -20.67 6.97
C ARG A 149 17.96 -19.37 7.35
N ARG A 150 18.54 -18.22 7.00
CA ARG A 150 17.90 -16.91 7.28
C ARG A 150 16.53 -16.77 6.58
N ARG A 151 16.38 -17.28 5.34
CA ARG A 151 15.09 -17.28 4.63
C ARG A 151 14.07 -18.19 5.30
N GLU A 152 14.50 -19.38 5.72
CA GLU A 152 13.68 -20.32 6.46
C GLU A 152 13.21 -19.76 7.80
N ASP A 153 14.10 -19.14 8.58
CA ASP A 153 13.78 -18.50 9.86
C ASP A 153 12.78 -17.33 9.68
N ILE A 154 12.86 -16.59 8.57
CA ILE A 154 11.90 -15.53 8.24
C ILE A 154 10.54 -16.13 7.92
N TYR A 155 10.51 -17.18 7.10
CA TYR A 155 9.27 -17.85 6.73
C TYR A 155 8.55 -18.46 7.96
N GLU A 156 9.26 -19.21 8.81
CA GLU A 156 8.67 -19.81 10.02
C GLU A 156 7.95 -18.76 10.87
N ARG A 157 8.63 -17.64 11.15
CA ARG A 157 8.06 -16.54 11.94
C ARG A 157 6.82 -15.91 11.31
N LEU A 158 6.76 -15.83 9.99
CA LEU A 158 5.65 -15.21 9.27
C LEU A 158 4.50 -16.22 9.04
N ALA A 159 4.82 -17.48 8.78
CA ALA A 159 3.85 -18.54 8.54
C ALA A 159 2.92 -18.76 9.75
N GLU A 160 3.45 -18.71 10.97
CA GLU A 160 2.66 -18.82 12.20
C GLU A 160 1.58 -17.72 12.30
N ARG A 161 1.84 -16.54 11.73
CA ARG A 161 0.92 -15.39 11.78
C ARG A 161 -0.11 -15.39 10.65
N LYS A 162 0.13 -16.15 9.57
CA LYS A 162 -0.69 -16.15 8.35
C LYS A 162 -2.18 -16.42 8.61
N PRO A 163 -2.60 -17.45 9.38
CA PRO A 163 -4.01 -17.73 9.60
C PRO A 163 -4.72 -16.60 10.35
N ARG A 164 -4.04 -16.01 11.32
CA ARG A 164 -4.56 -14.85 12.05
C ARG A 164 -4.72 -13.62 11.17
N LEU A 165 -3.71 -13.30 10.37
CA LEU A 165 -3.75 -12.17 9.43
C LEU A 165 -4.89 -12.31 8.41
N ARG A 166 -5.12 -13.53 7.90
CA ARG A 166 -6.24 -13.82 7.00
C ARG A 166 -7.60 -13.62 7.66
N ALA A 167 -7.76 -14.06 8.90
CA ALA A 167 -8.99 -13.88 9.66
C ALA A 167 -9.27 -12.39 9.92
N GLU A 168 -8.26 -11.63 10.37
CA GLU A 168 -8.37 -10.19 10.60
C GLU A 168 -8.67 -9.42 9.30
N TYR A 169 -8.10 -9.84 8.18
CA TYR A 169 -8.37 -9.24 6.88
C TYR A 169 -9.81 -9.49 6.42
N ALA A 170 -10.29 -10.72 6.55
CA ALA A 170 -11.68 -11.07 6.22
C ALA A 170 -12.69 -10.32 7.10
N GLU A 171 -12.42 -10.18 8.39
CA GLU A 171 -13.25 -9.41 9.32
C GLU A 171 -13.28 -7.91 8.96
N ALA A 172 -12.15 -7.35 8.55
CA ALA A 172 -12.07 -5.94 8.17
C ALA A 172 -12.75 -5.61 6.84
N GLN A 173 -13.01 -6.63 5.99
CA GLN A 173 -13.74 -6.48 4.72
C GLN A 173 -15.25 -6.65 4.87
N ALA A 174 -15.74 -7.29 5.93
CA ALA A 174 -17.17 -7.55 6.18
C ALA A 174 -17.91 -6.31 6.66
#